data_3e65d95641addfbbd5e43ca42f6e4f35
#
_entry.id   3e65d95641addfbbd5e43ca42f6e4f35
#
_cell.length_a   1.000
_cell.length_b   1.000
_cell.length_c   1.000
_cell.angle_alpha   90.00
_cell.angle_beta   90.00
_cell.angle_gamma   90.00
#
_symmetry.space_group_name_H-M   'P 1'
#
loop_
_entity.id
_entity.type
_entity.pdbx_description
1 polymer ?
#
loop_
_entity_poly.entity_id
_entity_poly.type
_entity_poly.pdbx_seq_one_letter_code
_entity_poly.pdbx_strand_id
1 'polypeptide(L)' 'MEQIKNEIQYKAACERINELLKVVNNDTPADDKNLLELDLISDLVADYEEEH' A
#
# COMPACT_ATOMS: atom_id res chain seq x y z
N MET A 1 -11.88 -1.40 -6.96
CA MET A 1 -10.77 -2.18 -6.41
C MET A 1 -11.20 -2.94 -5.18
N GLU A 2 -10.68 -4.13 -5.02
CA GLU A 2 -11.10 -4.98 -3.92
C GLU A 2 -10.49 -4.55 -2.60
N GLN A 3 -11.25 -4.69 -1.54
CA GLN A 3 -10.77 -4.40 -0.20
C GLN A 3 -10.00 -5.60 0.35
N ILE A 4 -9.15 -5.34 1.33
CA ILE A 4 -8.48 -6.41 2.06
C ILE A 4 -9.53 -7.16 2.86
N LYS A 5 -9.63 -8.47 2.67
CA LYS A 5 -10.69 -9.28 3.27
C LYS A 5 -10.23 -10.17 4.41
N ASN A 6 -8.94 -10.42 4.52
CA ASN A 6 -8.42 -11.30 5.56
C ASN A 6 -6.99 -10.93 5.90
N GLU A 7 -6.49 -11.56 6.95
CA GLU A 7 -5.15 -11.29 7.48
C GLU A 7 -4.05 -11.64 6.48
N ILE A 8 -4.25 -12.67 5.68
CA ILE A 8 -3.27 -13.07 4.67
C ILE A 8 -3.08 -11.95 3.64
N GLN A 9 -4.19 -11.38 3.19
CA GLN A 9 -4.14 -10.26 2.25
C GLN A 9 -3.53 -9.02 2.90
N TYR A 10 -3.84 -8.80 4.17
CA TYR A 10 -3.29 -7.69 4.92
C TYR A 10 -1.76 -7.79 5.00
N LYS A 11 -1.25 -8.97 5.34
CA LYS A 11 0.19 -9.18 5.41
C LYS A 11 0.86 -8.99 4.06
N ALA A 12 0.24 -9.49 3.00
CA ALA A 12 0.77 -9.32 1.64
C ALA A 12 0.83 -7.84 1.26
N ALA A 13 -0.21 -7.08 1.62
CA ALA A 13 -0.23 -5.64 1.36
C ALA A 13 0.88 -4.93 2.12
N CYS A 14 1.11 -5.28 3.37
CA CYS A 14 2.18 -4.69 4.17
C CYS A 14 3.55 -4.97 3.57
N GLU A 15 3.77 -6.20 3.11
CA GLU A 15 5.02 -6.55 2.45
C GLU A 15 5.23 -5.74 1.17
N ARG A 16 4.17 -5.55 0.40
CA ARG A 16 4.25 -4.75 -0.82
C ARG A 16 4.57 -3.30 -0.50
N ILE A 17 3.99 -2.76 0.56
CA ILE A 17 4.31 -1.40 1.00
C ILE A 17 5.79 -1.29 1.33
N ASN A 18 6.35 -2.26 2.05
CA ASN A 18 7.77 -2.25 2.38
C ASN A 18 8.64 -2.27 1.12
N GLU A 19 8.26 -3.06 0.12
CA GLU A 19 8.99 -3.09 -1.14
C GLU A 19 8.92 -1.76 -1.87
N LEU A 20 7.74 -1.15 -1.91
CA LEU A 20 7.55 0.14 -2.57
C LEU A 20 8.34 1.25 -1.88
N LEU A 21 8.42 1.20 -0.55
CA LEU A 21 9.18 2.20 0.21
C LEU A 21 10.67 2.17 -0.11
N LYS A 22 11.17 1.07 -0.65
CA LYS A 22 12.57 0.97 -1.05
C LYS A 22 12.85 1.67 -2.37
N VAL A 23 11.84 1.83 -3.22
CA VAL A 23 12.00 2.44 -4.55
C VAL A 23 11.39 3.83 -4.64
N VAL A 24 10.57 4.21 -3.67
CA VAL A 24 9.93 5.52 -3.61
C VAL A 24 10.67 6.37 -2.57
N ASN A 25 10.95 7.63 -2.92
CA ASN A 25 11.64 8.56 -2.02
C ASN A 25 11.11 9.97 -2.25
N ASN A 26 11.73 10.96 -1.58
CA ASN A 26 11.29 12.35 -1.67
C ASN A 26 11.42 12.94 -3.08
N ASP A 27 12.28 12.36 -3.90
CA ASP A 27 12.49 12.83 -5.27
C ASP A 27 11.58 12.14 -6.28
N THR A 28 10.79 11.17 -5.84
CA THR A 28 9.89 10.44 -6.73
C THR A 28 8.79 11.37 -7.23
N PRO A 29 8.56 11.45 -8.56
CA PRO A 29 7.49 12.28 -9.10
C PRO A 29 6.12 11.85 -8.59
N ALA A 30 5.20 12.81 -8.45
CA ALA A 30 3.86 12.53 -7.94
C ALA A 30 3.05 11.59 -8.84
N ASP A 31 3.40 11.52 -10.11
CA ASP A 31 2.71 10.64 -11.07
C ASP A 31 3.43 9.32 -11.30
N ASP A 32 4.46 9.03 -10.52
CA ASP A 32 5.18 7.76 -10.61
C ASP A 32 4.26 6.61 -10.22
N LYS A 33 4.26 5.53 -11.00
CA LYS A 33 3.35 4.42 -10.77
C LYS A 33 3.59 3.73 -9.44
N ASN A 34 4.83 3.67 -8.97
CA ASN A 34 5.13 3.06 -7.68
C ASN A 34 4.57 3.89 -6.53
N LEU A 35 4.64 5.21 -6.66
CA LEU A 35 4.07 6.10 -5.65
C LEU A 35 2.55 6.00 -5.63
N LEU A 36 1.92 5.94 -6.81
CA LEU A 36 0.48 5.78 -6.90
C LEU A 36 0.03 4.45 -6.31
N GLU A 37 0.78 3.39 -6.58
CA GLU A 37 0.47 2.08 -6.01
C GLU A 37 0.61 2.10 -4.49
N LEU A 38 1.65 2.75 -3.98
CA LEU A 38 1.87 2.86 -2.54
C LEU A 38 0.69 3.57 -1.87
N ASP A 39 0.25 4.69 -2.44
CA ASP A 39 -0.91 5.41 -1.93
C ASP A 39 -2.14 4.53 -1.85
N LEU A 40 -2.39 3.81 -2.94
CA LEU A 40 -3.57 2.96 -3.05
C LEU A 40 -3.56 1.82 -2.02
N ILE A 41 -2.43 1.14 -1.91
CA ILE A 41 -2.30 0.03 -0.96
C ILE A 41 -2.36 0.54 0.47
N SER A 42 -1.76 1.70 0.73
CA SER A 42 -1.81 2.30 2.07
C SER A 42 -3.23 2.59 2.50
N ASP A 43 -4.07 3.08 1.58
CA ASP A 43 -5.48 3.31 1.87
C ASP A 43 -6.21 2.02 2.20
N LEU A 44 -5.93 0.95 1.47
CA LEU A 44 -6.55 -0.35 1.73
C LEU A 44 -6.15 -0.90 3.08
N VAL A 45 -4.88 -0.75 3.45
CA VAL A 45 -4.39 -1.20 4.74
C VAL A 45 -5.02 -0.40 5.87
N ALA A 46 -5.11 0.91 5.70
CA ALA A 46 -5.73 1.77 6.71
C ALA A 46 -7.19 1.42 6.92
N ASP A 47 -7.92 1.13 5.84
CA ASP A 47 -9.31 0.71 5.89
C ASP A 47 -9.47 -0.58 6.70
N TYR A 48 -8.60 -1.55 6.43
CA TYR A 48 -8.65 -2.82 7.13
C TYR A 48 -8.37 -2.64 8.63
N GLU A 49 -7.36 -1.84 8.95
CA GLU A 49 -7.00 -1.58 10.35
C GLU A 49 -8.10 -0.84 11.10
N GLU A 50 -8.82 0.04 10.40
CA GLU A 50 -9.91 0.78 11.01
C GLU A 50 -11.09 -0.11 11.39
N GLU A 51 -11.34 -1.16 10.61
CA GLU A 51 -12.43 -2.11 10.88
C GLU A 51 -12.05 -3.19 11.87
N HIS A 52 -10.79 -3.39 12.12
CA HIS A 52 -10.28 -4.43 12.98
C HIS A 52 -9.35 -3.87 14.04
#